data_c9d3a96d8ca1bdcf6582083f6972de19
#
_entry.id   c9d3a96d8ca1bdcf6582083f6972de19
#
_cell.length_a   1.000
_cell.length_b   1.000
_cell.length_c   1.000
_cell.angle_alpha   90.00
_cell.angle_beta   90.00
_cell.angle_gamma   90.00
#
_symmetry.space_group_name_H-M   'P 1'
#
loop_
_entity.id
_entity.type
_entity.pdbx_description
1 polymer ?
#
loop_
_entity_poly.entity_id
_entity_poly.type
_entity_poly.pdbx_seq_one_letter_code
_entity_poly.pdbx_strand_id
1 'polypeptide(L)'
;MPTNKNAAIRYQTLDKCFRDRRHKYYIEDLIDKCDEAIYYYNGIGGVSRRQIFEDIKFMESETGWCVPLERKQDGRRVYYRYSDPNFTINAQPLTEEEATQLRSVIIMLNRFKGLPSNEWVEEVISNLEWRFGLRGKNENILGFEQIPHLKGLNFLSDIIDAAINHQAIRIIYRNYKNYDNVRNVIVHPWYIKQYNNRWFLMAYDAEANRISNFALDRIQEIGIEEDVDFISNDQIDFEHYFDDVFGVTIPPDDVEKIQVVLQFSKRQYPYIVSKPIHHTQKIINDEECILSVELRPTYEFTQLILSFGYDVKVLEPETYKQEIITNIRRNLQNYDIMQIDCTSQEQFCRK
;
A
#
# COMPACT_ATOMS: atom_id res chain seq x y z
N MET A 1 24.07 13.28 -8.36
CA MET A 1 23.97 13.11 -9.82
C MET A 1 22.93 14.07 -10.35
N PRO A 2 23.16 14.86 -11.39
CA PRO A 2 22.11 15.66 -11.98
C PRO A 2 21.10 14.69 -12.60
N THR A 3 19.89 14.68 -12.07
CA THR A 3 18.74 13.91 -12.59
C THR A 3 18.32 14.48 -13.95
N ASN A 4 18.94 14.00 -14.99
CA ASN A 4 18.54 14.34 -16.36
C ASN A 4 17.32 13.48 -16.72
N LYS A 5 16.13 13.96 -16.43
CA LYS A 5 14.84 13.28 -16.67
C LYS A 5 14.70 12.65 -18.04
N ASN A 6 15.41 13.16 -19.06
CA ASN A 6 15.33 12.71 -20.43
C ASN A 6 16.46 11.74 -20.83
N ALA A 7 17.42 11.45 -19.95
CA ALA A 7 18.55 10.60 -20.29
C ALA A 7 18.12 9.16 -20.62
N ALA A 8 17.19 8.59 -19.84
CA ALA A 8 16.68 7.24 -20.07
C ALA A 8 16.03 7.10 -21.47
N ILE A 9 15.27 8.13 -21.92
CA ILE A 9 14.63 8.15 -23.24
C ILE A 9 15.71 8.16 -24.32
N ARG A 10 16.77 8.96 -24.15
CA ARG A 10 17.85 9.02 -25.12
C ARG A 10 18.61 7.69 -25.18
N TYR A 11 18.97 7.10 -24.05
CA TYR A 11 19.65 5.79 -24.02
C TYR A 11 18.84 4.70 -24.72
N GLN A 12 17.54 4.62 -24.49
CA GLN A 12 16.69 3.67 -25.19
C GLN A 12 16.58 3.95 -26.70
N THR A 13 16.57 5.21 -27.09
CA THR A 13 16.54 5.61 -28.49
C THR A 13 17.86 5.28 -29.18
N LEU A 14 18.98 5.59 -28.54
CA LEU A 14 20.33 5.25 -29.04
C LEU A 14 20.51 3.72 -29.16
N ASP A 15 20.04 2.94 -28.18
CA ASP A 15 20.06 1.48 -28.25
C ASP A 15 19.31 0.96 -29.47
N LYS A 16 18.12 1.47 -29.76
CA LYS A 16 17.36 1.11 -30.96
C LYS A 16 18.11 1.45 -32.25
N CYS A 17 18.73 2.62 -32.31
CA CYS A 17 19.51 3.05 -33.48
C CYS A 17 20.77 2.18 -33.68
N PHE A 18 21.51 1.86 -32.61
CA PHE A 18 22.72 1.04 -32.68
C PHE A 18 22.45 -0.43 -33.03
N ARG A 19 21.29 -0.94 -32.71
CA ARG A 19 20.83 -2.30 -33.10
C ARG A 19 20.36 -2.40 -34.53
N ASP A 20 19.86 -1.32 -35.10
CA ASP A 20 19.30 -1.35 -36.46
C ASP A 20 20.39 -1.58 -37.51
N ARG A 21 20.33 -2.75 -38.20
CA ARG A 21 21.27 -3.13 -39.25
C ARG A 21 20.86 -2.63 -40.63
N ARG A 22 19.63 -2.11 -40.77
CA ARG A 22 19.08 -1.66 -42.06
C ARG A 22 19.48 -0.23 -42.37
N HIS A 23 19.76 0.59 -41.34
CA HIS A 23 20.11 1.98 -41.46
C HIS A 23 21.52 2.25 -40.91
N LYS A 24 22.18 3.26 -41.47
CA LYS A 24 23.42 3.81 -40.97
C LYS A 24 23.09 5.11 -40.23
N TYR A 25 23.24 5.11 -38.93
CA TYR A 25 22.97 6.30 -38.10
C TYR A 25 24.26 7.08 -37.89
N TYR A 26 24.30 8.28 -38.42
CA TYR A 26 25.34 9.27 -38.18
C TYR A 26 24.99 10.11 -36.95
N ILE A 27 25.92 10.95 -36.51
CA ILE A 27 25.70 11.72 -35.27
C ILE A 27 24.47 12.67 -35.38
N GLU A 28 24.23 13.22 -36.58
CA GLU A 28 23.09 14.09 -36.84
C GLU A 28 21.78 13.30 -36.71
N ASP A 29 21.71 12.11 -37.31
CA ASP A 29 20.53 11.24 -37.23
C ASP A 29 20.23 10.81 -35.82
N LEU A 30 21.27 10.56 -34.98
CA LEU A 30 21.10 10.21 -33.57
C LEU A 30 20.52 11.38 -32.77
N ILE A 31 20.97 12.62 -33.08
CA ILE A 31 20.43 13.83 -32.46
C ILE A 31 18.95 13.95 -32.77
N ASP A 32 18.60 13.86 -34.09
CA ASP A 32 17.22 14.01 -34.56
C ASP A 32 16.29 12.95 -33.95
N LYS A 33 16.73 11.68 -33.92
CA LYS A 33 15.94 10.60 -33.30
C LYS A 33 15.73 10.76 -31.80
N CYS A 34 16.73 11.20 -31.07
CA CYS A 34 16.61 11.49 -29.66
C CYS A 34 15.71 12.71 -29.39
N ASP A 35 15.78 13.72 -30.25
CA ASP A 35 14.95 14.92 -30.16
C ASP A 35 13.47 14.58 -30.44
N GLU A 36 13.20 13.83 -31.49
CA GLU A 36 11.85 13.30 -31.81
C GLU A 36 11.26 12.51 -30.63
N ALA A 37 12.05 11.62 -30.03
CA ALA A 37 11.59 10.80 -28.93
C ALA A 37 11.27 11.61 -27.66
N ILE A 38 12.10 12.61 -27.35
CA ILE A 38 11.86 13.51 -26.21
C ILE A 38 10.66 14.40 -26.48
N TYR A 39 10.55 14.96 -27.68
CA TYR A 39 9.41 15.79 -28.06
C TYR A 39 8.08 15.05 -27.94
N TYR A 40 8.05 13.79 -28.40
CA TYR A 40 6.86 12.94 -28.25
C TYR A 40 6.46 12.71 -26.79
N TYR A 41 7.44 12.62 -25.89
CA TYR A 41 7.20 12.33 -24.47
C TYR A 41 6.87 13.56 -23.63
N ASN A 42 7.57 14.70 -23.87
CA ASN A 42 7.49 15.90 -23.01
C ASN A 42 6.98 17.15 -23.74
N GLY A 43 6.78 17.11 -25.06
CA GLY A 43 6.44 18.28 -25.86
C GLY A 43 7.54 19.34 -26.02
N ILE A 44 8.75 19.09 -25.51
CA ILE A 44 9.90 20.01 -25.52
C ILE A 44 11.11 19.25 -26.05
N GLY A 45 11.57 19.60 -27.27
CA GLY A 45 12.81 19.10 -27.87
C GLY A 45 14.03 19.93 -27.47
N GLY A 46 15.20 19.59 -27.99
CA GLY A 46 16.45 20.36 -27.83
C GLY A 46 17.64 19.52 -27.36
N VAL A 47 17.95 18.44 -28.09
CA VAL A 47 19.13 17.60 -27.84
C VAL A 47 20.36 18.17 -28.53
N SER A 48 21.42 18.47 -27.78
CA SER A 48 22.66 18.96 -28.33
C SER A 48 23.61 17.84 -28.76
N ARG A 49 24.47 18.11 -29.75
CA ARG A 49 25.51 17.17 -30.19
C ARG A 49 26.44 16.75 -29.04
N ARG A 50 26.78 17.69 -28.16
CA ARG A 50 27.61 17.43 -26.98
C ARG A 50 26.95 16.41 -26.05
N GLN A 51 25.65 16.53 -25.85
CA GLN A 51 24.88 15.66 -24.99
C GLN A 51 24.83 14.22 -25.50
N ILE A 52 24.68 14.01 -26.83
CA ILE A 52 24.76 12.67 -27.43
C ILE A 52 26.14 12.04 -27.25
N PHE A 53 27.23 12.81 -27.38
CA PHE A 53 28.55 12.27 -27.11
C PHE A 53 28.77 11.92 -25.65
N GLU A 54 28.27 12.71 -24.72
CA GLU A 54 28.32 12.40 -23.29
C GLU A 54 27.49 11.15 -22.97
N ASP A 55 26.31 11.00 -23.57
CA ASP A 55 25.47 9.81 -23.42
C ASP A 55 26.15 8.56 -23.99
N ILE A 56 26.74 8.62 -25.17
CA ILE A 56 27.49 7.52 -25.79
C ILE A 56 28.67 7.13 -24.87
N LYS A 57 29.42 8.10 -24.38
CA LYS A 57 30.54 7.86 -23.46
C LYS A 57 30.08 7.19 -22.15
N PHE A 58 28.94 7.61 -21.63
CA PHE A 58 28.35 6.96 -20.46
C PHE A 58 27.92 5.52 -20.77
N MET A 59 27.24 5.28 -21.91
CA MET A 59 26.84 3.94 -22.32
C MET A 59 28.01 2.97 -22.48
N GLU A 60 29.15 3.46 -22.95
CA GLU A 60 30.41 2.68 -23.09
C GLU A 60 31.16 2.46 -21.77
N SER A 61 30.88 3.25 -20.74
CA SER A 61 31.59 3.19 -19.45
C SER A 61 31.16 2.01 -18.58
N GLU A 62 32.00 1.65 -17.60
CA GLU A 62 31.66 0.65 -16.56
C GLU A 62 30.50 1.09 -15.65
N THR A 63 30.30 2.39 -15.51
CA THR A 63 29.15 2.95 -14.75
C THR A 63 27.87 2.97 -15.58
N GLY A 64 27.96 2.70 -16.88
CA GLY A 64 26.83 2.53 -17.81
C GLY A 64 26.60 1.05 -18.11
N TRP A 65 26.52 0.71 -19.40
CA TRP A 65 26.21 -0.66 -19.84
C TRP A 65 27.37 -1.36 -20.55
N CYS A 66 28.57 -0.79 -20.60
CA CYS A 66 29.72 -1.31 -21.32
C CYS A 66 29.35 -1.69 -22.78
N VAL A 67 28.54 -0.87 -23.46
CA VAL A 67 28.00 -1.21 -24.77
C VAL A 67 29.11 -1.49 -25.80
N PRO A 68 29.03 -2.59 -26.57
CA PRO A 68 30.03 -2.93 -27.59
C PRO A 68 29.81 -2.09 -28.85
N LEU A 69 30.11 -0.79 -28.78
CA LEU A 69 29.84 0.16 -29.86
C LEU A 69 30.98 0.22 -30.85
N GLU A 70 30.66 -0.02 -32.14
CA GLU A 70 31.58 0.18 -33.25
C GLU A 70 31.32 1.52 -33.96
N ARG A 71 32.41 2.20 -34.30
CA ARG A 71 32.42 3.39 -35.12
C ARG A 71 32.97 3.04 -36.48
N LYS A 72 32.08 3.01 -37.49
CA LYS A 72 32.45 2.61 -38.86
C LYS A 72 32.51 3.83 -39.79
N GLN A 73 33.63 3.94 -40.49
CA GLN A 73 33.82 5.03 -41.46
C GLN A 73 33.05 4.76 -42.76
N ASP A 74 32.35 5.77 -43.24
CA ASP A 74 31.63 5.78 -44.48
C ASP A 74 31.98 7.09 -45.23
N GLY A 75 32.99 7.04 -46.05
CA GLY A 75 33.56 8.21 -46.67
C GLY A 75 34.15 9.20 -45.67
N ARG A 76 33.56 10.40 -45.59
CA ARG A 76 33.94 11.44 -44.61
C ARG A 76 33.12 11.40 -43.31
N ARG A 77 32.14 10.49 -43.20
CA ARG A 77 31.25 10.37 -42.08
C ARG A 77 31.53 9.11 -41.28
N VAL A 78 31.12 9.10 -40.02
CA VAL A 78 31.19 7.94 -39.13
C VAL A 78 29.78 7.60 -38.69
N TYR A 79 29.38 6.33 -38.82
CA TYR A 79 28.15 5.83 -38.28
C TYR A 79 28.39 4.88 -37.11
N TYR A 80 27.39 4.75 -36.24
CA TYR A 80 27.45 4.04 -34.98
C TYR A 80 26.56 2.80 -35.04
N ARG A 81 27.07 1.66 -34.53
CA ARG A 81 26.27 0.44 -34.33
C ARG A 81 26.92 -0.50 -33.32
N TYR A 82 26.16 -1.42 -32.75
CA TYR A 82 26.75 -2.47 -31.94
C TYR A 82 27.55 -3.48 -32.78
N SER A 83 28.68 -3.96 -32.23
CA SER A 83 29.43 -5.08 -32.80
C SER A 83 28.66 -6.38 -32.70
N ASP A 84 27.98 -6.63 -31.58
CA ASP A 84 27.08 -7.75 -31.38
C ASP A 84 25.65 -7.38 -31.83
N PRO A 85 25.07 -8.12 -32.83
CA PRO A 85 23.71 -7.87 -33.29
C PRO A 85 22.62 -8.12 -32.25
N ASN A 86 22.90 -8.98 -31.28
CA ASN A 86 21.94 -9.38 -30.24
C ASN A 86 22.04 -8.51 -28.99
N PHE A 87 23.04 -7.64 -28.92
CA PHE A 87 23.23 -6.75 -27.77
C PHE A 87 22.09 -5.71 -27.69
N THR A 88 21.62 -5.48 -26.48
CA THR A 88 20.74 -4.35 -26.13
C THR A 88 20.91 -4.02 -24.66
N ILE A 89 20.85 -2.74 -24.31
CA ILE A 89 20.86 -2.31 -22.92
C ILE A 89 19.68 -2.88 -22.10
N ASN A 90 18.62 -3.30 -22.75
CA ASN A 90 17.45 -3.92 -22.15
C ASN A 90 17.59 -5.43 -21.89
N ALA A 91 18.64 -6.07 -22.45
CA ALA A 91 18.89 -7.52 -22.30
C ALA A 91 20.08 -7.82 -21.37
N GLN A 92 20.57 -6.82 -20.64
CA GLN A 92 21.63 -7.10 -19.65
C GLN A 92 21.04 -7.96 -18.53
N PRO A 93 21.71 -9.05 -18.16
CA PRO A 93 21.34 -9.79 -16.99
C PRO A 93 21.42 -8.84 -15.77
N LEU A 94 20.43 -8.91 -14.92
CA LEU A 94 20.48 -8.23 -13.63
C LEU A 94 21.76 -8.68 -12.89
N THR A 95 22.42 -7.76 -12.21
CA THR A 95 23.45 -8.12 -11.23
C THR A 95 22.81 -9.05 -10.18
N GLU A 96 23.60 -9.85 -9.48
CA GLU A 96 23.08 -10.73 -8.43
C GLU A 96 22.32 -9.93 -7.35
N GLU A 97 22.79 -8.71 -7.07
CA GLU A 97 22.14 -7.82 -6.11
C GLU A 97 20.79 -7.31 -6.61
N GLU A 98 20.70 -6.82 -7.85
CA GLU A 98 19.44 -6.39 -8.46
C GLU A 98 18.46 -7.56 -8.63
N ALA A 99 18.95 -8.75 -9.00
CA ALA A 99 18.13 -9.95 -9.08
C ALA A 99 17.55 -10.33 -7.71
N THR A 100 18.34 -10.19 -6.64
CA THR A 100 17.91 -10.45 -5.27
C THR A 100 16.86 -9.43 -4.81
N GLN A 101 17.08 -8.15 -5.11
CA GLN A 101 16.12 -7.09 -4.80
C GLN A 101 14.81 -7.30 -5.57
N LEU A 102 14.88 -7.63 -6.86
CA LEU A 102 13.70 -7.89 -7.68
C LEU A 102 12.93 -9.14 -7.19
N ARG A 103 13.62 -10.21 -6.79
CA ARG A 103 12.98 -11.37 -6.16
C ARG A 103 12.24 -10.97 -4.90
N SER A 104 12.83 -10.13 -4.06
CA SER A 104 12.19 -9.64 -2.84
C SER A 104 10.90 -8.87 -3.15
N VAL A 105 10.91 -8.02 -4.18
CA VAL A 105 9.71 -7.30 -4.65
C VAL A 105 8.66 -8.27 -5.18
N ILE A 106 9.03 -9.26 -5.99
CA ILE A 106 8.12 -10.30 -6.49
C ILE A 106 7.46 -11.06 -5.33
N ILE A 107 8.24 -11.41 -4.31
CA ILE A 107 7.74 -12.08 -3.11
C ILE A 107 6.72 -11.19 -2.37
N MET A 108 6.97 -9.89 -2.28
CA MET A 108 6.03 -8.93 -1.69
C MET A 108 4.74 -8.78 -2.53
N LEU A 109 4.86 -8.77 -3.86
CA LEU A 109 3.71 -8.74 -4.77
C LEU A 109 2.83 -10.00 -4.65
N ASN A 110 3.40 -11.14 -4.27
CA ASN A 110 2.63 -12.35 -4.00
C ASN A 110 1.58 -12.18 -2.89
N ARG A 111 1.71 -11.15 -2.03
CA ARG A 111 0.67 -10.77 -1.06
C ARG A 111 -0.67 -10.42 -1.72
N PHE A 112 -0.63 -9.92 -2.95
CA PHE A 112 -1.81 -9.52 -3.71
C PHE A 112 -2.31 -10.62 -4.65
N LYS A 113 -1.63 -11.77 -4.67
CA LYS A 113 -2.02 -12.94 -5.46
C LYS A 113 -3.31 -13.54 -4.90
N GLY A 114 -4.24 -13.88 -5.79
CA GLY A 114 -5.51 -14.48 -5.40
C GLY A 114 -6.58 -13.49 -4.91
N LEU A 115 -6.30 -12.18 -4.93
CA LEU A 115 -7.36 -11.19 -4.80
C LEU A 115 -8.18 -11.16 -6.09
N PRO A 116 -9.52 -11.16 -6.02
CA PRO A 116 -10.37 -10.98 -7.19
C PRO A 116 -9.96 -9.71 -7.97
N SER A 117 -10.04 -9.76 -9.28
CA SER A 117 -9.61 -8.68 -10.21
C SER A 117 -8.11 -8.39 -10.23
N ASN A 118 -7.28 -9.15 -9.51
CA ASN A 118 -5.83 -8.99 -9.52
C ASN A 118 -5.11 -10.11 -10.33
N GLU A 119 -5.80 -10.71 -11.28
CA GLU A 119 -5.21 -11.71 -12.21
C GLU A 119 -4.00 -11.14 -12.95
N TRP A 120 -4.02 -9.83 -13.24
CA TRP A 120 -2.91 -9.10 -13.83
C TRP A 120 -1.62 -9.15 -12.96
N VAL A 121 -1.73 -9.25 -11.63
CA VAL A 121 -0.56 -9.37 -10.73
C VAL A 121 0.18 -10.68 -11.00
N GLU A 122 -0.55 -11.78 -11.22
CA GLU A 122 0.06 -13.06 -11.58
C GLU A 122 0.74 -12.99 -12.95
N GLU A 123 0.12 -12.29 -13.89
CA GLU A 123 0.69 -12.06 -15.21
C GLU A 123 1.96 -11.20 -15.12
N VAL A 124 1.93 -10.11 -14.36
CA VAL A 124 3.10 -9.24 -14.14
C VAL A 124 4.23 -10.02 -13.47
N ILE A 125 3.93 -10.78 -12.40
CA ILE A 125 4.93 -11.62 -11.72
C ILE A 125 5.55 -12.61 -12.72
N SER A 126 4.71 -13.32 -13.48
CA SER A 126 5.16 -14.31 -14.46
C SER A 126 6.03 -13.68 -15.55
N ASN A 127 5.65 -12.49 -16.02
CA ASN A 127 6.40 -11.74 -17.02
C ASN A 127 7.76 -11.26 -16.47
N LEU A 128 7.80 -10.77 -15.22
CA LEU A 128 9.04 -10.37 -14.56
C LEU A 128 9.98 -11.56 -14.36
N GLU A 129 9.45 -12.69 -13.85
CA GLU A 129 10.22 -13.92 -13.66
C GLU A 129 10.78 -14.45 -14.98
N TRP A 130 9.98 -14.43 -16.05
CA TRP A 130 10.41 -14.87 -17.37
C TRP A 130 11.46 -13.94 -17.97
N ARG A 131 11.20 -12.63 -17.92
CA ARG A 131 12.05 -11.60 -18.54
C ARG A 131 13.44 -11.54 -17.93
N PHE A 132 13.52 -11.72 -16.62
CA PHE A 132 14.78 -11.59 -15.86
C PHE A 132 15.40 -12.94 -15.48
N GLY A 133 14.86 -14.05 -16.00
CA GLY A 133 15.40 -15.38 -15.72
C GLY A 133 15.32 -15.77 -14.25
N LEU A 134 14.39 -15.19 -13.49
CA LEU A 134 14.23 -15.42 -12.05
C LEU A 134 13.44 -16.69 -11.71
N ARG A 135 13.05 -17.47 -12.73
CA ARG A 135 12.41 -18.77 -12.56
C ARG A 135 13.35 -19.72 -11.81
N GLY A 136 13.25 -19.73 -10.52
CA GLY A 136 13.90 -20.66 -9.61
C GLY A 136 12.85 -21.21 -8.68
N LYS A 137 13.19 -22.27 -7.94
CA LYS A 137 12.29 -22.87 -6.96
C LYS A 137 11.65 -21.76 -6.10
N ASN A 138 10.43 -21.34 -6.49
CA ASN A 138 9.59 -20.50 -5.64
C ASN A 138 9.11 -21.40 -4.49
N GLU A 139 10.02 -21.65 -3.55
CA GLU A 139 9.61 -22.17 -2.26
C GLU A 139 8.74 -21.05 -1.64
N ASN A 140 7.50 -21.38 -1.28
CA ASN A 140 6.64 -20.50 -0.51
C ASN A 140 7.25 -20.33 0.90
N ILE A 141 8.33 -19.55 0.98
CA ILE A 141 9.03 -19.26 2.24
C ILE A 141 8.38 -18.12 3.04
N LEU A 142 7.43 -17.40 2.45
CA LEU A 142 6.67 -16.33 3.09
C LEU A 142 5.18 -16.64 3.02
N GLY A 143 4.55 -16.68 4.19
CA GLY A 143 3.10 -16.74 4.33
C GLY A 143 2.56 -15.40 4.78
N PHE A 144 1.48 -14.94 4.17
CA PHE A 144 0.71 -13.78 4.62
C PHE A 144 -0.63 -14.27 5.14
N GLU A 145 -1.12 -13.65 6.21
CA GLU A 145 -2.47 -13.91 6.68
C GLU A 145 -3.46 -13.47 5.60
N GLN A 146 -4.24 -14.43 5.10
CA GLN A 146 -5.30 -14.18 4.12
C GLN A 146 -6.58 -14.81 4.63
N ILE A 147 -7.68 -14.11 4.48
CA ILE A 147 -9.01 -14.65 4.75
C ILE A 147 -9.59 -15.11 3.41
N PRO A 148 -9.63 -16.45 3.16
CA PRO A 148 -10.24 -16.96 1.95
C PRO A 148 -11.71 -16.52 1.88
N HIS A 149 -12.16 -16.11 0.69
CA HIS A 149 -13.54 -15.70 0.44
C HIS A 149 -13.99 -14.43 1.20
N LEU A 150 -13.07 -13.52 1.53
CA LEU A 150 -13.46 -12.22 2.04
C LEU A 150 -14.38 -11.50 1.01
N LYS A 151 -15.59 -11.19 1.42
CA LYS A 151 -16.56 -10.50 0.56
C LYS A 151 -16.06 -9.07 0.23
N GLY A 152 -16.46 -8.58 -0.94
CA GLY A 152 -16.21 -7.20 -1.35
C GLY A 152 -14.83 -6.95 -1.99
N LEU A 153 -13.94 -7.95 -2.02
CA LEU A 153 -12.64 -7.80 -2.69
C LEU A 153 -12.77 -7.62 -4.20
N ASN A 154 -13.83 -8.16 -4.80
CA ASN A 154 -14.15 -7.96 -6.22
C ASN A 154 -14.39 -6.49 -6.60
N PHE A 155 -14.72 -5.64 -5.65
CA PHE A 155 -14.94 -4.20 -5.89
C PHE A 155 -13.67 -3.37 -5.68
N LEU A 156 -12.60 -3.96 -5.14
CA LEU A 156 -11.40 -3.21 -4.76
C LEU A 156 -10.73 -2.54 -5.96
N SER A 157 -10.61 -3.24 -7.09
CA SER A 157 -9.99 -2.69 -8.31
C SER A 157 -10.82 -1.53 -8.85
N ASP A 158 -12.13 -1.72 -8.99
CA ASP A 158 -13.02 -0.69 -9.53
C ASP A 158 -13.01 0.58 -8.66
N ILE A 159 -12.93 0.42 -7.34
CA ILE A 159 -12.84 1.54 -6.40
C ILE A 159 -11.49 2.25 -6.51
N ILE A 160 -10.40 1.50 -6.66
CA ILE A 160 -9.05 2.08 -6.87
C ILE A 160 -9.04 2.87 -8.18
N ASP A 161 -9.55 2.29 -9.26
CA ASP A 161 -9.59 2.94 -10.56
C ASP A 161 -10.46 4.20 -10.54
N ALA A 162 -11.62 4.17 -9.89
CA ALA A 162 -12.47 5.33 -9.71
C ALA A 162 -11.79 6.45 -8.89
N ALA A 163 -11.04 6.07 -7.84
CA ALA A 163 -10.29 7.04 -7.03
C ALA A 163 -9.15 7.70 -7.82
N ILE A 164 -8.39 6.91 -8.59
CA ILE A 164 -7.27 7.42 -9.42
C ILE A 164 -7.78 8.31 -10.55
N ASN A 165 -8.89 7.93 -11.19
CA ASN A 165 -9.47 8.64 -12.31
C ASN A 165 -10.41 9.79 -11.90
N HIS A 166 -10.54 10.07 -10.59
CA HIS A 166 -11.44 11.09 -10.05
C HIS A 166 -12.88 10.93 -10.56
N GLN A 167 -13.43 9.74 -10.39
CA GLN A 167 -14.80 9.41 -10.81
C GLN A 167 -15.71 9.21 -9.59
N ALA A 168 -16.89 9.80 -9.62
CA ALA A 168 -17.93 9.51 -8.65
C ALA A 168 -18.50 8.10 -8.89
N ILE A 169 -18.83 7.40 -7.82
CA ILE A 169 -19.39 6.06 -7.88
C ILE A 169 -20.70 5.98 -7.11
N ARG A 170 -21.63 5.19 -7.63
CA ARG A 170 -22.84 4.76 -6.93
C ARG A 170 -22.56 3.44 -6.26
N ILE A 171 -22.89 3.32 -4.97
CA ILE A 171 -22.80 2.08 -4.23
C ILE A 171 -24.14 1.69 -3.61
N ILE A 172 -24.46 0.40 -3.69
CA ILE A 172 -25.54 -0.19 -2.89
C ILE A 172 -24.90 -0.80 -1.66
N TYR A 173 -25.16 -0.19 -0.51
CA TYR A 173 -24.50 -0.50 0.75
C TYR A 173 -25.48 -1.02 1.81
N ARG A 174 -25.19 -2.19 2.41
CA ARG A 174 -26.00 -2.78 3.46
C ARG A 174 -25.35 -2.63 4.81
N ASN A 175 -25.99 -1.90 5.72
CA ASN A 175 -25.48 -1.75 7.08
C ASN A 175 -25.86 -2.97 7.93
N TYR A 176 -24.85 -3.65 8.52
CA TYR A 176 -25.09 -4.82 9.36
C TYR A 176 -25.69 -4.50 10.74
N LYS A 177 -25.61 -3.25 11.20
CA LYS A 177 -26.31 -2.83 12.43
C LYS A 177 -27.83 -2.71 12.23
N ASN A 178 -28.27 -2.43 11.02
CA ASN A 178 -29.67 -2.41 10.62
C ASN A 178 -29.78 -3.09 9.24
N TYR A 179 -29.97 -4.39 9.26
CA TYR A 179 -29.86 -5.24 8.09
C TYR A 179 -30.87 -4.91 6.99
N ASP A 180 -32.03 -4.36 7.37
CA ASP A 180 -33.10 -3.96 6.45
C ASP A 180 -32.82 -2.62 5.75
N ASN A 181 -31.85 -1.87 6.28
CA ASN A 181 -31.46 -0.58 5.71
C ASN A 181 -30.40 -0.75 4.63
N VAL A 182 -30.83 -0.80 3.39
CA VAL A 182 -29.99 -0.76 2.20
C VAL A 182 -29.96 0.68 1.70
N ARG A 183 -28.76 1.27 1.65
CA ARG A 183 -28.54 2.62 1.13
C ARG A 183 -28.05 2.54 -0.31
N ASN A 184 -28.65 3.37 -1.17
CA ASN A 184 -28.15 3.62 -2.52
C ASN A 184 -27.60 5.05 -2.51
N VAL A 185 -26.27 5.19 -2.53
CA VAL A 185 -25.60 6.48 -2.33
C VAL A 185 -24.55 6.72 -3.40
N ILE A 186 -24.42 7.98 -3.82
CA ILE A 186 -23.34 8.46 -4.67
C ILE A 186 -22.25 8.98 -3.76
N VAL A 187 -21.03 8.48 -3.99
CA VAL A 187 -19.87 8.84 -3.17
C VAL A 187 -18.66 9.15 -4.04
N HIS A 188 -17.77 9.96 -3.53
CA HIS A 188 -16.53 10.34 -4.18
C HIS A 188 -15.38 9.63 -3.46
N PRO A 189 -14.75 8.59 -4.07
CA PRO A 189 -13.68 7.82 -3.45
C PRO A 189 -12.45 8.69 -3.20
N TRP A 190 -12.02 8.81 -1.95
CA TRP A 190 -10.85 9.61 -1.61
C TRP A 190 -9.67 8.78 -1.11
N TYR A 191 -9.94 7.74 -0.29
CA TYR A 191 -8.90 6.93 0.32
C TYR A 191 -9.36 5.52 0.61
N ILE A 192 -8.45 4.55 0.48
CA ILE A 192 -8.72 3.13 0.74
C ILE A 192 -7.75 2.65 1.81
N LYS A 193 -8.29 2.07 2.88
CA LYS A 193 -7.51 1.56 4.01
C LYS A 193 -7.79 0.09 4.28
N GLN A 194 -6.72 -0.68 4.48
CA GLN A 194 -6.85 -2.03 5.03
C GLN A 194 -6.69 -1.98 6.56
N TYR A 195 -7.62 -2.60 7.26
CA TYR A 195 -7.54 -2.79 8.70
C TYR A 195 -8.10 -4.16 9.08
N ASN A 196 -7.37 -4.90 9.90
CA ASN A 196 -7.75 -6.24 10.37
C ASN A 196 -8.23 -7.15 9.21
N ASN A 197 -7.43 -7.20 8.15
CA ASN A 197 -7.67 -7.94 6.90
C ASN A 197 -8.94 -7.54 6.11
N ARG A 198 -9.65 -6.49 6.51
CA ARG A 198 -10.77 -5.91 5.75
C ARG A 198 -10.38 -4.63 5.05
N TRP A 199 -11.02 -4.35 3.94
CA TRP A 199 -10.84 -3.11 3.19
C TRP A 199 -11.98 -2.15 3.46
N PHE A 200 -11.63 -0.89 3.56
CA PHE A 200 -12.54 0.21 3.84
C PHE A 200 -12.30 1.34 2.85
N LEU A 201 -13.38 1.85 2.30
CA LEU A 201 -13.39 3.03 1.46
C LEU A 201 -13.76 4.24 2.32
N MET A 202 -12.89 5.24 2.37
CA MET A 202 -13.19 6.58 2.86
C MET A 202 -13.64 7.41 1.67
N ALA A 203 -14.90 7.77 1.63
CA ALA A 203 -15.46 8.54 0.54
C ALA A 203 -16.29 9.71 1.06
N TYR A 204 -16.33 10.78 0.31
CA TYR A 204 -17.25 11.86 0.58
C TYR A 204 -18.66 11.45 0.14
N ASP A 205 -19.58 11.42 1.07
CA ASP A 205 -20.99 11.13 0.88
C ASP A 205 -21.73 12.45 0.68
N ALA A 206 -22.09 12.75 -0.56
CA ALA A 206 -22.69 14.04 -0.92
C ALA A 206 -24.07 14.24 -0.27
N GLU A 207 -24.83 13.16 -0.02
CA GLU A 207 -26.12 13.25 0.67
C GLU A 207 -25.94 13.57 2.16
N ALA A 208 -24.96 12.93 2.79
CA ALA A 208 -24.64 13.15 4.21
C ALA A 208 -23.77 14.40 4.44
N ASN A 209 -23.22 14.99 3.37
CA ASN A 209 -22.29 16.15 3.40
C ASN A 209 -21.10 15.93 4.35
N ARG A 210 -20.53 14.73 4.32
CA ARG A 210 -19.40 14.34 5.17
C ARG A 210 -18.66 13.14 4.61
N ILE A 211 -17.47 12.90 5.16
CA ILE A 211 -16.78 11.64 4.91
C ILE A 211 -17.52 10.50 5.61
N SER A 212 -17.72 9.44 4.87
CA SER A 212 -18.26 8.19 5.35
C SER A 212 -17.29 7.04 5.11
N ASN A 213 -17.29 6.08 6.05
CA ASN A 213 -16.47 4.89 5.98
C ASN A 213 -17.34 3.71 5.52
N PHE A 214 -16.99 3.13 4.38
CA PHE A 214 -17.70 2.01 3.79
C PHE A 214 -16.81 0.76 3.78
N ALA A 215 -17.20 -0.24 4.56
CA ALA A 215 -16.53 -1.54 4.52
C ALA A 215 -16.91 -2.26 3.22
N LEU A 216 -15.91 -2.71 2.43
CA LEU A 216 -16.15 -3.29 1.12
C LEU A 216 -16.99 -4.57 1.18
N ASP A 217 -16.89 -5.35 2.25
CA ASP A 217 -17.67 -6.57 2.49
C ASP A 217 -19.19 -6.31 2.63
N ARG A 218 -19.60 -5.04 2.74
CA ARG A 218 -21.01 -4.60 2.86
C ARG A 218 -21.51 -3.94 1.60
N ILE A 219 -20.67 -3.72 0.62
CA ILE A 219 -21.05 -3.25 -0.72
C ILE A 219 -21.67 -4.43 -1.47
N GLN A 220 -22.83 -4.20 -2.08
CA GLN A 220 -23.54 -5.19 -2.88
C GLN A 220 -23.32 -4.98 -4.36
N GLU A 221 -23.35 -3.71 -4.78
CA GLU A 221 -23.17 -3.30 -6.17
C GLU A 221 -22.39 -1.98 -6.22
N ILE A 222 -21.66 -1.77 -7.30
CA ILE A 222 -20.94 -0.55 -7.62
C ILE A 222 -21.18 -0.19 -9.07
N GLY A 223 -21.28 1.10 -9.38
CA GLY A 223 -21.33 1.64 -10.73
C GLY A 223 -20.69 3.02 -10.79
N ILE A 224 -20.09 3.35 -11.91
CA ILE A 224 -19.53 4.69 -12.18
C ILE A 224 -20.70 5.64 -12.50
N GLU A 225 -20.64 6.86 -11.96
CA GLU A 225 -21.60 7.93 -12.24
C GLU A 225 -20.92 8.98 -13.14
N GLU A 226 -21.13 8.85 -14.44
CA GLU A 226 -20.49 9.73 -15.45
C GLU A 226 -21.07 11.16 -15.43
N ASP A 227 -22.31 11.31 -15.02
CA ASP A 227 -23.05 12.59 -15.01
C ASP A 227 -22.83 13.41 -13.73
N VAL A 228 -21.97 12.94 -12.81
CA VAL A 228 -21.71 13.59 -11.53
C VAL A 228 -20.26 14.09 -11.47
N ASP A 229 -20.11 15.39 -11.30
CA ASP A 229 -18.80 16.00 -11.11
C ASP A 229 -18.12 15.47 -9.82
N PHE A 230 -16.87 15.07 -9.95
CA PHE A 230 -16.10 14.55 -8.82
C PHE A 230 -15.76 15.65 -7.81
N ILE A 231 -16.06 15.43 -6.55
CA ILE A 231 -15.67 16.30 -5.45
C ILE A 231 -14.30 15.84 -4.93
N SER A 232 -13.29 16.66 -5.14
CA SER A 232 -11.92 16.40 -4.70
C SER A 232 -11.74 16.58 -3.20
N ASN A 233 -10.75 15.88 -2.64
CA ASN A 233 -10.33 16.09 -1.26
C ASN A 233 -9.29 17.21 -1.18
N ASP A 234 -9.72 18.40 -0.74
CA ASP A 234 -8.83 19.56 -0.57
C ASP A 234 -8.49 19.85 0.91
N GLN A 235 -9.08 19.12 1.87
CA GLN A 235 -9.05 19.49 3.27
C GLN A 235 -8.45 18.43 4.20
N ILE A 236 -8.41 17.15 3.79
CA ILE A 236 -8.07 16.05 4.69
C ILE A 236 -6.76 15.41 4.28
N ASP A 237 -5.82 15.42 5.21
CA ASP A 237 -4.60 14.66 5.12
C ASP A 237 -4.81 13.24 5.66
N PHE A 238 -4.93 12.26 4.76
CA PHE A 238 -5.13 10.87 5.13
C PHE A 238 -3.88 10.21 5.75
N GLU A 239 -2.70 10.82 5.67
CA GLU A 239 -1.52 10.33 6.40
C GLU A 239 -1.73 10.48 7.91
N HIS A 240 -2.40 11.56 8.33
CA HIS A 240 -2.64 11.88 9.74
C HIS A 240 -4.09 11.70 10.22
N TYR A 241 -5.01 11.40 9.29
CA TYR A 241 -6.45 11.32 9.59
C TYR A 241 -6.82 10.30 10.68
N PHE A 242 -6.02 9.27 10.84
CA PHE A 242 -6.23 8.19 11.79
C PHE A 242 -5.31 8.24 13.01
N ASP A 243 -4.48 9.27 13.14
CA ASP A 243 -3.48 9.36 14.21
C ASP A 243 -4.10 9.43 15.61
N ASP A 244 -5.35 9.87 15.70
CA ASP A 244 -6.04 10.04 16.96
C ASP A 244 -6.88 8.83 17.36
N VAL A 245 -6.92 7.78 16.54
CA VAL A 245 -7.81 6.65 16.76
C VAL A 245 -7.10 5.32 16.52
N PHE A 246 -7.63 4.29 17.16
CA PHE A 246 -7.27 2.91 16.87
C PHE A 246 -8.32 2.31 15.92
N GLY A 247 -7.87 1.88 14.74
CA GLY A 247 -8.76 1.27 13.74
C GLY A 247 -9.10 2.19 12.56
N VAL A 248 -10.36 2.15 12.15
CA VAL A 248 -10.89 2.87 10.97
C VAL A 248 -12.12 3.71 11.27
N THR A 249 -12.69 3.58 12.45
CA THR A 249 -13.85 4.37 12.86
C THR A 249 -13.39 5.70 13.43
N ILE A 250 -13.84 6.79 12.82
CA ILE A 250 -13.64 8.14 13.37
C ILE A 250 -14.85 8.45 14.25
N PRO A 251 -14.64 8.68 15.55
CA PRO A 251 -15.72 9.07 16.43
C PRO A 251 -16.22 10.49 16.11
N PRO A 252 -17.44 10.87 16.55
CA PRO A 252 -17.93 12.24 16.42
C PRO A 252 -16.97 13.27 17.05
N ASP A 253 -17.03 14.52 16.60
CA ASP A 253 -16.08 15.57 17.00
C ASP A 253 -16.16 15.95 18.48
N ASP A 254 -17.27 15.66 19.13
CA ASP A 254 -17.48 15.85 20.58
C ASP A 254 -16.78 14.79 21.45
N VAL A 255 -16.21 13.74 20.85
CA VAL A 255 -15.41 12.74 21.57
C VAL A 255 -13.96 13.24 21.64
N GLU A 256 -13.55 13.67 22.82
CA GLU A 256 -12.20 14.17 23.09
C GLU A 256 -11.16 13.04 23.15
N LYS A 257 -9.90 13.41 22.94
CA LYS A 257 -8.76 12.53 23.23
C LYS A 257 -8.66 12.33 24.73
N ILE A 258 -8.43 11.08 25.13
CA ILE A 258 -8.17 10.73 26.51
C ILE A 258 -6.86 9.98 26.63
N GLN A 259 -6.18 10.17 27.74
CA GLN A 259 -5.06 9.31 28.11
C GLN A 259 -5.58 8.09 28.85
N VAL A 260 -5.38 6.92 28.24
CA VAL A 260 -5.74 5.64 28.86
C VAL A 260 -4.49 5.00 29.44
N VAL A 261 -4.51 4.75 30.74
CA VAL A 261 -3.44 4.08 31.48
C VAL A 261 -3.79 2.61 31.65
N LEU A 262 -2.91 1.75 31.19
CA LEU A 262 -3.09 0.31 31.13
C LEU A 262 -2.00 -0.39 31.92
N GLN A 263 -2.38 -1.36 32.73
CA GLN A 263 -1.47 -2.30 33.39
C GLN A 263 -1.61 -3.67 32.74
N PHE A 264 -0.51 -4.22 32.30
CA PHE A 264 -0.47 -5.56 31.70
C PHE A 264 0.10 -6.59 32.67
N SER A 265 -0.25 -7.85 32.45
CA SER A 265 0.46 -8.94 33.14
C SER A 265 1.92 -8.99 32.67
N LYS A 266 2.83 -9.48 33.54
CA LYS A 266 4.25 -9.67 33.20
C LYS A 266 4.45 -10.55 31.95
N ARG A 267 3.49 -11.44 31.68
CA ARG A 267 3.49 -12.31 30.50
C ARG A 267 3.20 -11.55 29.22
N GLN A 268 2.19 -10.67 29.24
CA GLN A 268 1.71 -9.95 28.04
C GLN A 268 2.54 -8.70 27.74
N TYR A 269 3.07 -8.06 28.74
CA TYR A 269 3.76 -6.77 28.64
C TYR A 269 4.88 -6.73 27.59
N PRO A 270 5.81 -7.72 27.49
CA PRO A 270 6.86 -7.69 26.47
C PRO A 270 6.34 -7.66 25.04
N TYR A 271 5.21 -8.30 24.77
CA TYR A 271 4.57 -8.29 23.45
C TYR A 271 3.99 -6.91 23.12
N ILE A 272 3.46 -6.20 24.11
CA ILE A 272 2.91 -4.85 23.93
C ILE A 272 4.03 -3.83 23.73
N VAL A 273 5.15 -3.99 24.41
CA VAL A 273 6.33 -3.14 24.22
C VAL A 273 6.95 -3.36 22.84
N SER A 274 7.05 -4.63 22.39
CA SER A 274 7.63 -4.97 21.09
C SER A 274 6.74 -4.60 19.91
N LYS A 275 5.40 -4.58 20.10
CA LYS A 275 4.40 -4.18 19.11
C LYS A 275 3.44 -3.17 19.76
N PRO A 276 3.79 -1.88 19.76
CA PRO A 276 2.95 -0.84 20.36
C PRO A 276 1.51 -0.86 19.83
N ILE A 277 0.57 -0.66 20.74
CA ILE A 277 -0.87 -0.58 20.42
C ILE A 277 -1.16 0.64 19.56
N HIS A 278 -0.51 1.75 19.89
CA HIS A 278 -0.71 3.03 19.22
C HIS A 278 0.61 3.81 19.20
N HIS A 279 0.82 4.71 18.23
CA HIS A 279 2.06 5.49 18.13
C HIS A 279 2.28 6.43 19.33
N THR A 280 1.21 6.79 20.06
CA THR A 280 1.29 7.61 21.28
C THR A 280 1.67 6.82 22.52
N GLN A 281 1.89 5.50 22.41
CA GLN A 281 2.21 4.65 23.54
C GLN A 281 3.46 5.12 24.29
N LYS A 282 3.35 5.27 25.62
CA LYS A 282 4.46 5.63 26.51
C LYS A 282 4.51 4.67 27.70
N ILE A 283 5.70 4.23 28.05
CA ILE A 283 5.92 3.44 29.25
C ILE A 283 5.90 4.39 30.46
N ILE A 284 5.04 4.12 31.43
CA ILE A 284 4.95 4.87 32.69
C ILE A 284 5.79 4.20 33.76
N ASN A 285 5.63 2.89 33.93
CA ASN A 285 6.39 2.10 34.93
C ASN A 285 6.65 0.71 34.34
N ASP A 286 7.92 0.45 34.07
CA ASP A 286 8.36 -0.81 33.44
C ASP A 286 8.26 -1.99 34.44
N GLU A 287 8.60 -1.76 35.71
CA GLU A 287 8.58 -2.81 36.72
C GLU A 287 7.14 -3.31 37.02
N GLU A 288 6.18 -2.38 37.03
CA GLU A 288 4.75 -2.66 37.25
C GLU A 288 4.00 -2.95 35.95
N CYS A 289 4.70 -2.95 34.81
CA CYS A 289 4.12 -3.19 33.49
C CYS A 289 2.99 -2.20 33.11
N ILE A 290 3.20 -0.90 33.44
CA ILE A 290 2.22 0.17 33.20
C ILE A 290 2.66 1.03 32.01
N LEU A 291 1.73 1.25 31.12
CA LEU A 291 1.88 2.15 29.97
C LEU A 291 0.65 3.02 29.76
N SER A 292 0.80 4.07 28.99
CA SER A 292 -0.33 4.90 28.55
C SER A 292 -0.40 4.99 27.02
N VAL A 293 -1.61 5.20 26.53
CA VAL A 293 -1.89 5.61 25.15
C VAL A 293 -2.82 6.81 25.17
N GLU A 294 -2.63 7.74 24.24
CA GLU A 294 -3.47 8.93 24.09
C GLU A 294 -4.20 8.85 22.77
N LEU A 295 -5.52 8.74 22.81
CA LEU A 295 -6.35 8.58 21.62
C LEU A 295 -7.82 8.94 21.93
N ARG A 296 -8.61 9.08 20.86
CA ARG A 296 -10.07 9.11 20.95
C ARG A 296 -10.58 7.67 21.02
N PRO A 297 -11.27 7.26 22.09
CA PRO A 297 -11.71 5.87 22.24
C PRO A 297 -12.71 5.50 21.13
N THR A 298 -12.43 4.36 20.49
CA THR A 298 -13.27 3.79 19.43
C THR A 298 -13.76 2.41 19.85
N TYR A 299 -14.74 1.91 19.13
CA TYR A 299 -15.19 0.53 19.29
C TYR A 299 -14.05 -0.47 19.07
N GLU A 300 -13.19 -0.23 18.07
CA GLU A 300 -12.05 -1.08 17.78
C GLU A 300 -11.02 -1.09 18.91
N PHE A 301 -10.80 0.05 19.56
CA PHE A 301 -9.91 0.12 20.71
C PHE A 301 -10.49 -0.65 21.90
N THR A 302 -11.78 -0.47 22.20
CA THR A 302 -12.48 -1.22 23.24
C THR A 302 -12.45 -2.73 22.96
N GLN A 303 -12.63 -3.16 21.71
CA GLN A 303 -12.48 -4.56 21.31
C GLN A 303 -11.07 -5.10 21.53
N LEU A 304 -10.05 -4.32 21.18
CA LEU A 304 -8.66 -4.68 21.42
C LEU A 304 -8.40 -4.89 22.91
N ILE A 305 -8.81 -3.95 23.76
CA ILE A 305 -8.62 -4.07 25.22
C ILE A 305 -9.31 -5.33 25.76
N LEU A 306 -10.54 -5.59 25.35
CA LEU A 306 -11.27 -6.80 25.75
C LEU A 306 -10.63 -8.09 25.24
N SER A 307 -9.93 -8.05 24.10
CA SER A 307 -9.24 -9.23 23.53
C SER A 307 -8.07 -9.71 24.38
N PHE A 308 -7.46 -8.86 25.19
CA PHE A 308 -6.40 -9.26 26.12
C PHE A 308 -6.94 -10.02 27.36
N GLY A 309 -8.25 -10.02 27.55
CA GLY A 309 -8.90 -10.75 28.65
C GLY A 309 -8.38 -10.31 30.03
N TYR A 310 -7.89 -11.25 30.84
CA TYR A 310 -7.36 -10.98 32.18
C TYR A 310 -5.92 -10.43 32.17
N ASP A 311 -5.28 -10.37 31.03
CA ASP A 311 -3.89 -9.89 30.91
C ASP A 311 -3.78 -8.36 30.84
N VAL A 312 -4.89 -7.63 30.85
CA VAL A 312 -4.92 -6.17 30.90
C VAL A 312 -5.88 -5.64 31.94
N LYS A 313 -5.50 -4.53 32.55
CA LYS A 313 -6.35 -3.77 33.47
C LYS A 313 -6.29 -2.29 33.08
N VAL A 314 -7.43 -1.66 32.89
CA VAL A 314 -7.53 -0.21 32.74
C VAL A 314 -7.41 0.43 34.12
N LEU A 315 -6.43 1.31 34.29
CA LEU A 315 -6.23 2.07 35.52
C LEU A 315 -6.96 3.41 35.45
N GLU A 316 -6.78 4.15 34.35
CA GLU A 316 -7.33 5.48 34.10
C GLU A 316 -7.76 5.61 32.64
N PRO A 317 -8.73 6.51 32.33
CA PRO A 317 -9.59 7.22 33.26
C PRO A 317 -10.70 6.33 33.80
N GLU A 318 -11.27 6.70 34.93
CA GLU A 318 -12.32 5.90 35.61
C GLU A 318 -13.55 5.72 34.69
N THR A 319 -13.91 6.72 33.90
CA THR A 319 -15.01 6.65 32.93
C THR A 319 -14.83 5.50 31.91
N TYR A 320 -13.68 5.41 31.30
CA TYR A 320 -13.36 4.36 30.33
C TYR A 320 -13.23 2.99 31.02
N LYS A 321 -12.66 2.95 32.22
CA LYS A 321 -12.59 1.73 33.04
C LYS A 321 -13.98 1.17 33.34
N GLN A 322 -14.96 2.02 33.68
CA GLN A 322 -16.33 1.60 33.90
C GLN A 322 -17.03 1.09 32.65
N GLU A 323 -16.70 1.63 31.48
CA GLU A 323 -17.13 1.11 30.18
C GLU A 323 -16.65 -0.34 29.97
N ILE A 324 -15.35 -0.58 30.18
CA ILE A 324 -14.76 -1.94 30.08
C ILE A 324 -15.41 -2.91 31.08
N ILE A 325 -15.58 -2.50 32.35
CA ILE A 325 -16.26 -3.31 33.37
C ILE A 325 -17.68 -3.66 32.93
N THR A 326 -18.40 -2.70 32.36
CA THR A 326 -19.77 -2.92 31.87
C THR A 326 -19.80 -3.96 30.75
N ASN A 327 -18.87 -3.87 29.79
CA ASN A 327 -18.76 -4.85 28.69
C ASN A 327 -18.42 -6.25 29.22
N ILE A 328 -17.51 -6.35 30.19
CA ILE A 328 -17.18 -7.65 30.84
C ILE A 328 -18.39 -8.24 31.56
N ARG A 329 -19.14 -7.42 32.29
CA ARG A 329 -20.37 -7.88 32.95
C ARG A 329 -21.40 -8.40 31.96
N ARG A 330 -21.64 -7.69 30.87
CA ARG A 330 -22.54 -8.14 29.77
C ARG A 330 -22.04 -9.46 29.18
N ASN A 331 -20.74 -9.63 29.00
CA ASN A 331 -20.17 -10.87 28.50
C ASN A 331 -20.43 -12.03 29.50
N LEU A 332 -20.21 -11.83 30.77
CA LEU A 332 -20.51 -12.84 31.81
C LEU A 332 -21.98 -13.26 31.81
N GLN A 333 -22.92 -12.32 31.59
CA GLN A 333 -24.36 -12.63 31.50
C GLN A 333 -24.68 -13.61 30.36
N ASN A 334 -23.93 -13.57 29.25
CA ASN A 334 -24.10 -14.49 28.11
C ASN A 334 -23.78 -15.95 28.47
N TYR A 335 -23.05 -16.19 29.56
CA TYR A 335 -22.68 -17.53 30.04
C TYR A 335 -23.56 -18.02 31.20
N ASP A 336 -24.73 -17.37 31.48
CA ASP A 336 -25.66 -17.68 32.56
C ASP A 336 -25.02 -17.75 33.97
N ILE A 337 -23.88 -17.09 34.14
CA ILE A 337 -23.20 -17.00 35.42
C ILE A 337 -23.87 -15.87 36.24
N MET A 338 -25.00 -16.17 36.83
CA MET A 338 -25.57 -15.37 37.89
C MET A 338 -24.75 -15.60 39.18
N GLN A 339 -24.02 -14.58 39.64
CA GLN A 339 -23.25 -14.53 40.88
C GLN A 339 -22.00 -15.45 40.93
N ILE A 340 -20.85 -14.90 40.55
CA ILE A 340 -19.60 -15.35 41.17
C ILE A 340 -19.52 -14.64 42.52
N ASP A 341 -19.87 -15.34 43.60
CA ASP A 341 -19.51 -14.95 44.95
C ASP A 341 -18.00 -14.86 45.06
N CYS A 342 -17.47 -13.68 45.37
CA CYS A 342 -16.02 -13.42 45.49
C CYS A 342 -15.32 -14.19 46.62
N THR A 343 -15.99 -15.18 47.25
CA THR A 343 -15.46 -15.97 48.35
C THR A 343 -14.72 -17.25 47.97
N SER A 344 -14.67 -17.62 46.68
CA SER A 344 -13.99 -18.86 46.23
C SER A 344 -12.67 -18.64 45.46
N GLN A 345 -11.99 -17.51 45.69
CA GLN A 345 -10.72 -17.20 45.01
C GLN A 345 -9.48 -18.00 45.45
N GLU A 346 -9.57 -18.91 46.41
CA GLU A 346 -8.38 -19.65 46.88
C GLU A 346 -8.10 -20.99 46.16
N GLN A 347 -8.96 -21.47 45.28
CA GLN A 347 -8.80 -22.81 44.72
C GLN A 347 -8.26 -22.87 43.28
N PHE A 348 -8.12 -21.77 42.55
CA PHE A 348 -7.67 -21.77 41.14
C PHE A 348 -6.22 -21.34 40.90
N CYS A 349 -5.47 -21.00 41.96
CA CYS A 349 -4.04 -20.61 41.83
C CYS A 349 -3.05 -21.76 42.10
N ARG A 350 -3.51 -23.01 42.12
CA ARG A 350 -2.62 -24.19 42.28
C ARG A 350 -2.87 -25.22 41.18
N LYS A 351 -2.55 -24.90 39.97
CA LYS A 351 -2.15 -25.89 38.92
C LYS A 351 -1.28 -25.23 37.87
#